data_7b569bcc9cba0999f736724608cef37a
#
_entry.id   7b569bcc9cba0999f736724608cef37a
#
_cell.length_a   1.000
_cell.length_b   1.000
_cell.length_c   1.000
_cell.angle_alpha   90.00
_cell.angle_beta   90.00
_cell.angle_gamma   90.00
#
_symmetry.space_group_name_H-M   'P 1'
#
loop_
_entity.id
_entity.type
_entity.pdbx_description
1 polymer ?
#
loop_
_entity_poly.entity_id
_entity_poly.type
_entity_poly.pdbx_seq_one_letter_code
_entity_poly.pdbx_strand_id
1 'polypeptide(L)' 'MKCVTIRLHLTKNLNQFLSIVNRFPYQIDLRSGRHVRDAKSLLGIISLNLEQPLSLEIHHDNCDKLLEELRPFIELDTA' A
#
# COMPACT_ATOMS: atom_id res chain seq x y z
N MET A 1 14.11 -4.65 0.01
CA MET A 1 12.81 -4.09 0.42
C MET A 1 12.64 -2.69 -0.15
N LYS A 2 11.43 -2.37 -0.58
CA LYS A 2 11.12 -1.06 -1.14
C LYS A 2 10.00 -0.43 -0.33
N CYS A 3 10.15 0.84 0.04
CA CYS A 3 9.13 1.58 0.81
C CYS A 3 8.67 2.79 0.03
N VAL A 4 7.36 2.96 -0.05
CA VAL A 4 6.77 4.16 -0.67
C VAL A 4 5.60 4.64 0.19
N THR A 5 5.30 5.92 0.12
CA THR A 5 4.17 6.50 0.83
C THR A 5 2.96 6.49 -0.08
N ILE A 6 1.84 5.98 0.41
CA ILE A 6 0.60 5.92 -0.36
C ILE A 6 -0.56 6.51 0.42
N ARG A 7 -1.62 6.81 -0.30
CA ARG A 7 -2.90 7.26 0.24
C ARG A 7 -4.01 6.32 -0.18
N LEU A 8 -4.83 5.91 0.77
CA LEU A 8 -5.98 5.06 0.50
C LEU A 8 -7.26 5.74 0.97
N HIS A 9 -8.34 5.52 0.21
CA HIS A 9 -9.67 6.02 0.55
C HIS A 9 -10.63 4.84 0.56
N LEU A 10 -11.29 4.64 1.70
CA LEU A 10 -12.11 3.46 1.93
C LEU A 10 -13.13 3.21 0.82
N THR A 11 -13.78 4.26 0.33
CA THR A 11 -14.85 4.12 -0.65
C THR A 11 -14.44 4.42 -2.08
N LYS A 12 -13.25 4.98 -2.31
CA LYS A 12 -12.85 5.41 -3.64
C LYS A 12 -11.89 4.45 -4.33
N ASN A 13 -10.85 4.02 -3.63
CA ASN A 13 -9.78 3.29 -4.30
C ASN A 13 -9.29 2.05 -3.57
N LEU A 14 -9.88 1.70 -2.43
CA LEU A 14 -9.41 0.57 -1.65
C LEU A 14 -9.55 -0.76 -2.40
N ASN A 15 -10.68 -0.99 -3.07
CA ASN A 15 -10.89 -2.21 -3.82
C ASN A 15 -9.92 -2.33 -4.98
N GLN A 16 -9.63 -1.23 -5.64
CA GLN A 16 -8.65 -1.21 -6.73
C GLN A 16 -7.25 -1.54 -6.20
N PHE A 17 -6.88 -0.96 -5.07
CA PHE A 17 -5.60 -1.24 -4.43
C PHE A 17 -5.48 -2.73 -4.10
N LEU A 18 -6.49 -3.30 -3.46
CA LEU A 18 -6.49 -4.72 -3.11
C LEU A 18 -6.34 -5.62 -4.34
N SER A 19 -7.05 -5.27 -5.42
CA SER A 19 -6.96 -6.03 -6.66
C SER A 19 -5.53 -6.04 -7.20
N ILE A 20 -4.86 -4.90 -7.13
CA ILE A 20 -3.49 -4.79 -7.63
C ILE A 20 -2.53 -5.61 -6.78
N VAL A 21 -2.50 -5.38 -5.47
CA VAL A 21 -1.49 -6.03 -4.61
C VAL A 21 -1.69 -7.54 -4.54
N ASN A 22 -2.92 -8.02 -4.68
CA ASN A 22 -3.19 -9.46 -4.62
C ASN A 22 -2.75 -10.19 -5.87
N ARG A 23 -2.44 -9.50 -6.97
CA ARG A 23 -1.92 -10.13 -8.17
C ARG A 23 -0.43 -10.43 -8.11
N PHE A 24 0.28 -9.86 -7.12
CA PHE A 24 1.72 -10.04 -7.01
C PHE A 24 2.05 -11.00 -5.86
N PRO A 25 3.06 -11.87 -6.04
CA PRO A 25 3.39 -12.88 -5.01
C PRO A 25 4.22 -12.34 -3.86
N TYR A 26 4.58 -11.05 -3.89
CA TYR A 26 5.43 -10.47 -2.86
C TYR A 26 4.69 -10.34 -1.54
N GLN A 27 5.44 -10.40 -0.44
CA GLN A 27 4.89 -9.97 0.84
C GLN A 27 4.86 -8.44 0.84
N ILE A 28 3.71 -7.87 1.13
CA ILE A 28 3.51 -6.43 1.10
C ILE A 28 2.80 -6.04 2.39
N ASP A 29 3.37 -5.08 3.11
CA ASP A 29 2.81 -4.60 4.37
C ASP A 29 2.46 -3.13 4.28
N LEU A 30 1.45 -2.74 5.05
CA LEU A 30 1.10 -1.34 5.26
C LEU A 30 1.41 -0.97 6.70
N ARG A 31 2.08 0.15 6.87
CA ARG A 31 2.46 0.64 8.18
C ARG A 31 1.85 2.01 8.43
N SER A 32 1.22 2.15 9.59
CA SER A 32 0.71 3.42 10.09
C SER A 32 1.22 3.60 11.52
N GLY A 33 2.22 4.43 11.71
CA GLY A 33 2.84 4.58 13.01
C GLY A 33 3.44 3.27 13.50
N ARG A 34 2.90 2.74 14.59
CA ARG A 34 3.37 1.48 15.18
C ARG A 34 2.64 0.26 14.64
N HIS A 35 1.60 0.48 13.85
CA HIS A 35 0.74 -0.60 13.39
C HIS A 35 1.17 -1.06 12.02
N VAL A 36 1.44 -2.35 11.87
CA VAL A 36 1.79 -2.97 10.60
C VAL A 36 0.72 -4.01 10.28
N ARG A 37 0.21 -3.96 9.06
CA ARG A 37 -0.83 -4.87 8.60
C ARG A 37 -0.48 -5.41 7.22
N ASP A 38 -1.02 -6.59 6.91
CA ASP A 38 -0.87 -7.18 5.59
C ASP A 38 -1.63 -6.34 4.57
N ALA A 39 -0.92 -5.82 3.57
CA ALA A 39 -1.53 -4.97 2.54
C ALA A 39 -2.55 -5.73 1.69
N LYS A 40 -2.54 -7.06 1.72
CA LYS A 40 -3.47 -7.90 0.97
C LYS A 40 -4.73 -8.25 1.77
N SER A 41 -4.80 -7.80 3.02
CA SER A 41 -5.92 -8.10 3.92
C SER A 41 -6.82 -6.88 4.06
N LEU A 42 -8.06 -7.02 3.60
CA LEU A 42 -9.04 -5.95 3.74
C LEU A 42 -9.22 -5.56 5.21
N LEU A 43 -9.41 -6.54 6.08
CA LEU A 43 -9.62 -6.27 7.50
C LEU A 43 -8.40 -5.62 8.14
N GLY A 44 -7.20 -6.02 7.72
CA GLY A 44 -5.98 -5.39 8.22
C GLY A 44 -5.91 -3.93 7.82
N ILE A 45 -6.25 -3.63 6.57
CA ILE A 45 -6.18 -2.26 6.06
C ILE A 45 -7.17 -1.35 6.77
N ILE A 46 -8.42 -1.78 6.92
CA ILE A 46 -9.44 -0.93 7.54
C ILE A 46 -9.21 -0.73 9.04
N SER A 47 -8.34 -1.53 9.65
CA SER A 47 -7.96 -1.31 11.04
C SER A 47 -6.97 -0.16 11.21
N LEU A 48 -6.40 0.33 10.10
CA LEU A 48 -5.46 1.45 10.12
C LEU A 48 -6.20 2.77 9.95
N ASN A 49 -5.54 3.86 10.33
CA ASN A 49 -6.09 5.20 10.11
C ASN A 49 -5.82 5.62 8.67
N LEU A 50 -6.83 5.47 7.80
CA LEU A 50 -6.69 5.77 6.38
C LEU A 50 -6.70 7.27 6.07
N GLU A 51 -6.98 8.11 7.06
CA GLU A 51 -6.91 9.56 6.88
C GLU A 51 -5.47 10.06 6.80
N GLN A 52 -4.52 9.26 7.27
CA GLN A 52 -3.12 9.58 7.26
C GLN A 52 -2.42 8.86 6.10
N PRO A 53 -1.31 9.41 5.58
CA PRO A 53 -0.51 8.66 4.63
C PRO A 53 0.01 7.38 5.25
N LEU A 54 0.12 6.34 4.44
CA LEU A 54 0.58 5.03 4.88
C LEU A 54 1.91 4.71 4.22
N SER A 55 2.76 3.98 4.93
CA SER A 55 4.00 3.46 4.36
C SER A 55 3.74 2.07 3.81
N LEU A 56 3.97 1.90 2.51
CA LEU A 56 3.86 0.59 1.86
C LEU A 56 5.24 -0.04 1.83
N GLU A 57 5.38 -1.22 2.41
CA GLU A 57 6.65 -1.95 2.48
C GLU A 57 6.55 -3.19 1.60
N ILE A 58 7.29 -3.19 0.50
CA ILE A 58 7.29 -4.31 -0.44
C ILE A 58 8.57 -5.11 -0.20
N HIS A 59 8.40 -6.37 0.24
CA HIS A 59 9.52 -7.23 0.58
C HIS A 59 10.04 -7.98 -0.64
N HIS A 60 10.52 -7.22 -1.61
CA HIS A 60 11.10 -7.75 -2.84
C HIS A 60 11.93 -6.67 -3.51
N ASP A 61 13.03 -7.06 -4.14
CA ASP A 61 13.92 -6.10 -4.77
C ASP A 61 13.45 -5.66 -6.15
N ASN A 62 12.85 -6.57 -6.92
CA ASN A 62 12.38 -6.28 -8.25
C ASN A 62 10.86 -6.12 -8.26
N CYS A 63 10.40 -4.94 -7.94
CA CYS A 63 8.97 -4.65 -7.84
C CYS A 63 8.53 -3.48 -8.74
N ASP A 64 9.27 -3.22 -9.81
CA ASP A 64 8.98 -2.08 -10.69
C ASP A 64 7.59 -2.14 -11.29
N LYS A 65 7.14 -3.32 -11.68
CA LYS A 65 5.82 -3.46 -12.28
C LYS A 65 4.72 -3.16 -11.29
N LEU A 66 4.89 -3.62 -10.05
CA LEU A 66 3.93 -3.32 -8.98
C LEU A 66 3.88 -1.83 -8.71
N LEU A 67 5.05 -1.19 -8.61
CA LEU A 67 5.12 0.25 -8.37
C LEU A 67 4.47 1.04 -9.49
N GLU A 68 4.62 0.60 -10.73
CA GLU A 68 3.99 1.26 -11.86
C GLU A 68 2.48 1.21 -11.75
N GLU A 69 1.92 0.08 -11.38
CA GLU A 69 0.47 -0.06 -11.22
C GLU A 69 -0.05 0.71 -10.01
N LEU A 70 0.79 0.93 -9.01
CA LEU A 70 0.39 1.65 -7.79
C LEU A 70 0.60 3.17 -7.89
N ARG A 71 1.07 3.68 -9.02
CA ARG A 71 1.34 5.12 -9.18
C ARG A 71 0.17 6.02 -8.74
N PRO A 72 -1.09 5.70 -9.08
CA PRO A 72 -2.19 6.57 -8.66
C PRO A 72 -2.36 6.68 -7.15
N PHE A 73 -1.79 5.73 -6.40
CA PHE A 73 -1.91 5.71 -4.94
C PHE A 73 -0.69 6.35 -4.26
N ILE A 74 0.43 6.44 -4.96
CA ILE A 74 1.68 6.92 -4.37
C ILE A 74 1.58 8.43 -4.18
N GLU A 75 1.85 8.86 -2.94
CA GLU A 75 1.93 10.27 -2.63
C GLU A 75 3.36 10.72 -2.93
N LEU A 76 3.48 11.60 -3.93
CA LEU A 76 4.77 12.16 -4.28
C LEU A 76 5.14 13.20 -3.25
N ASP A 77 6.26 12.97 -2.59
CA ASP A 77 6.80 13.89 -1.63
C ASP A 77 7.50 15.01 -2.42
N THR A 78 6.74 16.02 -2.78
CA THR A 78 7.33 17.19 -3.40
C THR A 78 7.85 18.09 -2.31
N ALA A 79 9.09 17.89 -2.03
CA ALA A 79 9.75 18.80 -1.11
C ALA A 79 9.81 20.19 -1.73
#